data_a2f15016ad9083fb64429814fc4fe917
#
_entry.id   a2f15016ad9083fb64429814fc4fe917
#
_cell.length_a   1.000
_cell.length_b   1.000
_cell.length_c   1.000
_cell.angle_alpha   90.00
_cell.angle_beta   90.00
_cell.angle_gamma   90.00
#
_symmetry.space_group_name_H-M   'P 1'
#
loop_
_entity.id
_entity.type
_entity.pdbx_description
1 polymer ?
#
loop_
_entity_poly.entity_id
_entity_poly.type
_entity_poly.pdbx_seq_one_letter_code
_entity_poly.pdbx_strand_id
1 'polypeptide(L)'
;RIFNPLGMNNSSTDMKSYTEGKNAAFIHTKINGKVTALPMDWPYIHWTYTYGPAGGINSDITDMAKWLTFQVNNGTFQGKSIISEENMTFMHTPKTFAPTMKNQPLQSYCQGWIYRENTPCDIVWHNGGTSGFKTMIAIVPEAKIGIVVLSNLADTELPDSLAYRFFDMYFDRPERDWSSEYLEQEKKNEDPANAPVAPKNPLPPMELKHYTGTYSNNIYGEITVSEKDKGLIITIGPKKMNVFLKHWDRDIFTLSLWGHNTEGFATFQTDYTLKATVLTLDILNRDGCGVFKRMEK
;
A
#
# COMPACT_ATOMS: atom_id res chain seq x y z
N ARG A 1 23.90 -4.26 -10.41
CA ARG A 1 24.59 -5.17 -9.44
C ARG A 1 23.79 -6.43 -9.12
N ILE A 2 22.48 -6.46 -9.43
CA ILE A 2 21.60 -7.61 -9.14
C ILE A 2 21.08 -8.18 -10.46
N PHE A 3 20.34 -7.42 -11.26
CA PHE A 3 19.65 -7.93 -12.45
C PHE A 3 20.61 -8.57 -13.46
N ASN A 4 21.67 -7.88 -13.84
CA ASN A 4 22.63 -8.42 -14.81
C ASN A 4 23.33 -9.71 -14.33
N PRO A 5 23.88 -9.79 -13.08
CA PRO A 5 24.48 -11.04 -12.59
C PRO A 5 23.52 -12.21 -12.51
N LEU A 6 22.23 -11.94 -12.25
CA LEU A 6 21.18 -12.97 -12.22
C LEU A 6 20.57 -13.25 -13.60
N GLY A 7 20.93 -12.50 -14.63
CA GLY A 7 20.32 -12.62 -15.95
C GLY A 7 18.82 -12.25 -15.96
N MET A 8 18.41 -11.31 -15.08
CA MET A 8 17.04 -10.77 -14.99
C MET A 8 16.84 -9.68 -16.06
N ASN A 9 16.73 -10.10 -17.31
CA ASN A 9 16.76 -9.21 -18.47
C ASN A 9 15.45 -8.48 -18.74
N ASN A 10 14.35 -8.95 -18.17
CA ASN A 10 13.02 -8.33 -18.26
C ASN A 10 12.69 -7.47 -17.02
N SER A 11 13.66 -7.29 -16.12
CA SER A 11 13.46 -6.49 -14.91
C SER A 11 14.05 -5.09 -15.07
N SER A 12 13.33 -4.09 -14.57
CA SER A 12 13.73 -2.68 -14.60
C SER A 12 13.27 -1.94 -13.35
N THR A 13 13.72 -0.69 -13.22
CA THR A 13 13.34 0.17 -12.08
C THR A 13 12.79 1.52 -12.54
N ASP A 14 12.33 1.60 -13.77
CA ASP A 14 11.84 2.85 -14.34
C ASP A 14 10.46 2.68 -14.97
N MET A 15 9.69 3.77 -14.94
CA MET A 15 8.33 3.81 -15.45
C MET A 15 8.28 3.60 -16.98
N LYS A 16 9.28 4.09 -17.71
CA LYS A 16 9.30 4.01 -19.18
C LYS A 16 9.33 2.55 -19.64
N SER A 17 10.19 1.74 -19.02
CA SER A 17 10.25 0.30 -19.30
C SER A 17 8.92 -0.40 -19.08
N TYR A 18 8.12 0.02 -18.09
CA TYR A 18 6.80 -0.52 -17.87
C TYR A 18 5.79 -0.05 -18.91
N THR A 19 5.68 1.26 -19.14
CA THR A 19 4.64 1.85 -20.01
C THR A 19 4.87 1.60 -21.50
N GLU A 20 6.12 1.44 -21.94
CA GLU A 20 6.48 1.13 -23.33
C GLU A 20 6.73 -0.36 -23.56
N GLY A 21 6.63 -1.18 -22.50
CA GLY A 21 6.83 -2.63 -22.57
C GLY A 21 5.73 -3.33 -23.38
N LYS A 22 6.12 -4.10 -24.40
CA LYS A 22 5.16 -4.81 -25.27
C LYS A 22 4.35 -5.91 -24.56
N ASN A 23 4.86 -6.40 -23.42
CA ASN A 23 4.24 -7.47 -22.62
C ASN A 23 4.10 -7.01 -21.17
N ALA A 24 3.60 -5.80 -20.96
CA ALA A 24 3.31 -5.28 -19.64
C ALA A 24 1.83 -5.57 -19.28
N ALA A 25 1.60 -6.08 -18.08
CA ALA A 25 0.26 -6.31 -17.58
C ALA A 25 -0.44 -4.99 -17.24
N PHE A 26 -1.70 -4.85 -17.64
CA PHE A 26 -2.55 -3.74 -17.19
C PHE A 26 -2.84 -3.91 -15.70
N ILE A 27 -2.83 -2.79 -14.97
CA ILE A 27 -3.26 -2.75 -13.58
C ILE A 27 -4.78 -2.87 -13.49
N HIS A 28 -5.25 -3.57 -12.46
CA HIS A 28 -6.67 -3.72 -12.18
C HIS A 28 -6.95 -3.32 -10.74
N THR A 29 -8.12 -2.75 -10.52
CA THR A 29 -8.65 -2.44 -9.18
C THR A 29 -10.15 -2.67 -9.15
N LYS A 30 -10.73 -2.77 -7.96
CA LYS A 30 -12.18 -2.82 -7.78
C LYS A 30 -12.75 -1.40 -7.79
N ILE A 31 -13.64 -1.10 -8.73
CA ILE A 31 -14.40 0.14 -8.78
C ILE A 31 -15.88 -0.24 -8.65
N ASN A 32 -16.53 0.22 -7.59
CA ASN A 32 -17.93 -0.14 -7.28
C ASN A 32 -18.15 -1.67 -7.28
N GLY A 33 -17.22 -2.41 -6.66
CA GLY A 33 -17.26 -3.87 -6.58
C GLY A 33 -16.92 -4.63 -7.87
N LYS A 34 -16.64 -3.92 -8.98
CA LYS A 34 -16.30 -4.53 -10.28
C LYS A 34 -14.80 -4.40 -10.57
N VAL A 35 -14.13 -5.51 -10.86
CA VAL A 35 -12.74 -5.50 -11.33
C VAL A 35 -12.65 -4.75 -12.65
N THR A 36 -11.85 -3.70 -12.69
CA THR A 36 -11.72 -2.78 -13.81
C THR A 36 -10.24 -2.56 -14.12
N ALA A 37 -9.88 -2.69 -15.40
CA ALA A 37 -8.55 -2.35 -15.87
C ALA A 37 -8.39 -0.83 -15.91
N LEU A 38 -7.26 -0.33 -15.42
CA LEU A 38 -6.90 1.08 -15.56
C LEU A 38 -5.95 1.27 -16.74
N PRO A 39 -6.05 2.39 -17.45
CA PRO A 39 -5.20 2.65 -18.62
C PRO A 39 -3.74 2.89 -18.21
N MET A 40 -2.81 2.64 -19.12
CA MET A 40 -1.37 2.81 -18.89
C MET A 40 -0.96 4.27 -18.64
N ASP A 41 -1.77 5.23 -19.05
CA ASP A 41 -1.59 6.67 -18.81
C ASP A 41 -2.35 7.17 -17.58
N TRP A 42 -2.84 6.25 -16.74
CA TRP A 42 -3.52 6.64 -15.49
C TRP A 42 -2.61 7.53 -14.61
N PRO A 43 -3.08 8.71 -14.18
CA PRO A 43 -2.23 9.75 -13.59
C PRO A 43 -1.43 9.33 -12.34
N TYR A 44 -1.89 8.28 -11.65
CA TYR A 44 -1.27 7.84 -10.41
C TYR A 44 -0.41 6.57 -10.56
N ILE A 45 -0.20 6.07 -11.78
CA ILE A 45 0.60 4.87 -12.04
C ILE A 45 2.07 5.05 -11.64
N HIS A 46 2.54 6.30 -11.65
CA HIS A 46 3.95 6.64 -11.43
C HIS A 46 4.37 6.79 -9.97
N TRP A 47 3.44 6.73 -9.01
CA TRP A 47 3.77 6.99 -7.61
C TRP A 47 4.82 6.01 -7.06
N THR A 48 4.80 4.74 -7.46
CA THR A 48 5.75 3.72 -7.04
C THR A 48 7.18 4.05 -7.43
N TYR A 49 7.38 4.71 -8.58
CA TYR A 49 8.72 5.13 -9.03
C TYR A 49 9.23 6.36 -8.27
N THR A 50 8.36 7.13 -7.65
CA THR A 50 8.75 8.20 -6.72
C THR A 50 9.39 7.63 -5.45
N TYR A 51 8.93 6.45 -5.03
CA TYR A 51 9.47 5.68 -3.91
C TYR A 51 10.20 4.43 -4.42
N GLY A 52 10.96 4.55 -5.49
CA GLY A 52 11.58 3.47 -6.24
C GLY A 52 12.18 2.33 -5.41
N PRO A 53 12.98 2.60 -4.35
CA PRO A 53 13.54 1.55 -3.49
C PRO A 53 12.51 0.68 -2.79
N ALA A 54 11.29 1.18 -2.56
CA ALA A 54 10.24 0.46 -1.84
C ALA A 54 9.26 -0.28 -2.75
N GLY A 55 9.15 0.10 -4.05
CA GLY A 55 8.10 -0.49 -4.88
C GLY A 55 8.27 -0.30 -6.39
N GLY A 56 9.42 0.24 -6.85
CA GLY A 56 9.62 0.62 -8.25
C GLY A 56 10.24 -0.46 -9.14
N ILE A 57 10.26 -1.74 -8.73
CA ILE A 57 10.79 -2.82 -9.58
C ILE A 57 9.65 -3.38 -10.46
N ASN A 58 9.89 -3.36 -11.78
CA ASN A 58 9.12 -4.12 -12.76
C ASN A 58 9.82 -5.46 -12.99
N SER A 59 9.09 -6.55 -13.03
CA SER A 59 9.66 -7.87 -13.30
C SER A 59 8.61 -8.82 -13.85
N ASP A 60 9.05 -9.99 -14.28
CA ASP A 60 8.21 -11.11 -14.68
C ASP A 60 8.49 -12.37 -13.85
N ILE A 61 7.68 -13.39 -14.03
CA ILE A 61 7.79 -14.62 -13.25
C ILE A 61 9.11 -15.36 -13.51
N THR A 62 9.66 -15.26 -14.70
CA THR A 62 10.93 -15.92 -15.09
C THR A 62 12.11 -15.27 -14.36
N ASP A 63 12.16 -13.95 -14.33
CA ASP A 63 13.20 -13.21 -13.63
C ASP A 63 13.05 -13.34 -12.11
N MET A 64 11.82 -13.31 -11.60
CA MET A 64 11.55 -13.53 -10.18
C MET A 64 11.91 -14.97 -9.73
N ALA A 65 11.79 -15.97 -10.59
CA ALA A 65 12.27 -17.31 -10.29
C ALA A 65 13.82 -17.36 -10.14
N LYS A 66 14.56 -16.58 -10.93
CA LYS A 66 16.03 -16.45 -10.77
C LYS A 66 16.35 -15.76 -9.43
N TRP A 67 15.62 -14.70 -9.09
CA TRP A 67 15.74 -14.02 -7.80
C TRP A 67 15.46 -14.98 -6.63
N LEU A 68 14.39 -15.77 -6.73
CA LEU A 68 14.03 -16.77 -5.75
C LEU A 68 15.15 -17.83 -5.58
N THR A 69 15.65 -18.37 -6.70
CA THR A 69 16.75 -19.34 -6.71
C THR A 69 18.01 -18.79 -6.03
N PHE A 70 18.33 -17.53 -6.28
CA PHE A 70 19.44 -16.82 -5.64
C PHE A 70 19.25 -16.70 -4.13
N GLN A 71 18.03 -16.39 -3.67
CA GLN A 71 17.71 -16.26 -2.25
C GLN A 71 17.83 -17.60 -1.50
N VAL A 72 17.23 -18.67 -2.03
CA VAL A 72 17.27 -20.00 -1.39
C VAL A 72 18.66 -20.67 -1.44
N ASN A 73 19.55 -20.19 -2.30
CA ASN A 73 20.94 -20.63 -2.40
C ASN A 73 21.93 -19.68 -1.70
N ASN A 74 21.47 -18.97 -0.67
CA ASN A 74 22.33 -18.14 0.19
C ASN A 74 23.24 -17.19 -0.60
N GLY A 75 22.68 -16.48 -1.58
CA GLY A 75 23.43 -15.48 -2.34
C GLY A 75 24.26 -16.02 -3.51
N THR A 76 24.10 -17.30 -3.84
CA THR A 76 24.78 -17.96 -4.96
C THR A 76 23.81 -18.22 -6.11
N PHE A 77 24.22 -17.90 -7.32
CA PHE A 77 23.45 -18.19 -8.54
C PHE A 77 24.36 -18.75 -9.62
N GLN A 78 24.00 -19.89 -10.21
CA GLN A 78 24.77 -20.60 -11.24
C GLN A 78 26.25 -20.78 -10.86
N GLY A 79 26.52 -21.14 -9.61
CA GLY A 79 27.87 -21.39 -9.08
C GLY A 79 28.68 -20.12 -8.76
N LYS A 80 28.12 -18.94 -8.93
CA LYS A 80 28.77 -17.67 -8.60
C LYS A 80 28.15 -17.07 -7.33
N SER A 81 28.99 -16.74 -6.36
CA SER A 81 28.56 -15.95 -5.19
C SER A 81 28.42 -14.49 -5.62
N ILE A 82 27.23 -13.94 -5.47
CA ILE A 82 26.89 -12.52 -5.75
C ILE A 82 26.85 -11.72 -4.45
N ILE A 83 26.33 -12.34 -3.39
CA ILE A 83 26.33 -11.83 -2.02
C ILE A 83 26.88 -12.94 -1.14
N SER A 84 27.68 -12.62 -0.13
CA SER A 84 28.17 -13.63 0.82
C SER A 84 27.02 -14.26 1.60
N GLU A 85 27.18 -15.53 1.98
CA GLU A 85 26.21 -16.26 2.80
C GLU A 85 25.95 -15.54 4.13
N GLU A 86 26.98 -14.95 4.75
CA GLU A 86 26.85 -14.14 5.97
C GLU A 86 25.90 -12.96 5.78
N ASN A 87 26.05 -12.21 4.69
CA ASN A 87 25.17 -11.07 4.39
C ASN A 87 23.76 -11.53 4.04
N MET A 88 23.58 -12.65 3.35
CA MET A 88 22.27 -13.21 3.06
C MET A 88 21.55 -13.62 4.34
N THR A 89 22.23 -14.33 5.21
CA THR A 89 21.73 -14.72 6.54
C THR A 89 21.39 -13.48 7.37
N PHE A 90 22.25 -12.45 7.36
CA PHE A 90 21.97 -11.20 8.04
C PHE A 90 20.69 -10.52 7.54
N MET A 91 20.46 -10.55 6.22
CA MET A 91 19.25 -9.97 5.61
C MET A 91 17.97 -10.70 6.04
N HIS A 92 18.03 -12.02 6.24
CA HIS A 92 16.88 -12.83 6.65
C HIS A 92 16.71 -12.93 8.17
N THR A 93 17.67 -12.44 8.97
CA THR A 93 17.60 -12.51 10.43
C THR A 93 16.64 -11.46 11.00
N PRO A 94 15.77 -11.84 11.96
CA PRO A 94 14.90 -10.90 12.68
C PRO A 94 15.62 -9.68 13.26
N LYS A 95 15.05 -8.48 13.09
CA LYS A 95 15.60 -7.21 13.61
C LYS A 95 14.62 -6.50 14.54
N THR A 96 13.34 -6.51 14.21
CA THR A 96 12.30 -5.87 15.00
C THR A 96 10.99 -6.62 14.87
N PHE A 97 10.15 -6.56 15.89
CA PHE A 97 8.82 -7.16 15.81
C PHE A 97 7.99 -6.51 14.70
N ALA A 98 7.34 -7.35 13.91
CA ALA A 98 6.33 -6.91 12.97
C ALA A 98 4.93 -7.11 13.58
N PRO A 99 3.97 -6.20 13.31
CA PRO A 99 2.59 -6.39 13.76
C PRO A 99 2.04 -7.72 13.24
N THR A 100 1.44 -8.49 14.13
CA THR A 100 0.75 -9.73 13.79
C THR A 100 -0.71 -9.63 14.17
N MET A 101 -1.57 -10.26 13.38
CA MET A 101 -2.97 -10.41 13.75
C MET A 101 -3.10 -11.40 14.92
N LYS A 102 -4.15 -11.23 15.70
CA LYS A 102 -4.49 -12.18 16.78
C LYS A 102 -4.57 -13.60 16.22
N ASN A 103 -3.95 -14.55 16.93
CA ASN A 103 -3.86 -15.97 16.54
C ASN A 103 -3.01 -16.27 15.29
N GLN A 104 -2.16 -15.34 14.87
CA GLN A 104 -1.14 -15.61 13.87
C GLN A 104 0.22 -15.84 14.54
N PRO A 105 1.12 -16.63 13.93
CA PRO A 105 2.49 -16.78 14.40
C PRO A 105 3.20 -15.44 14.54
N LEU A 106 4.15 -15.36 15.48
CA LEU A 106 4.97 -14.18 15.64
C LEU A 106 5.75 -13.88 14.36
N GLN A 107 5.84 -12.62 14.05
CA GLN A 107 6.57 -12.13 12.89
C GLN A 107 7.58 -11.08 13.30
N SER A 108 8.68 -11.02 12.57
CA SER A 108 9.73 -10.01 12.74
C SER A 108 10.12 -9.44 11.38
N TYR A 109 10.34 -8.14 11.34
CA TYR A 109 10.89 -7.51 10.14
C TYR A 109 12.41 -7.67 10.11
N CYS A 110 12.93 -8.00 8.94
CA CYS A 110 14.36 -8.17 8.65
C CYS A 110 14.85 -7.03 7.75
N GLN A 111 15.79 -7.29 6.84
CA GLN A 111 16.25 -6.32 5.85
C GLN A 111 15.45 -6.45 4.53
N GLY A 112 14.24 -5.85 4.51
CA GLY A 112 13.33 -5.97 3.36
C GLY A 112 12.64 -7.33 3.26
N TRP A 113 12.62 -8.09 4.33
CA TRP A 113 11.94 -9.37 4.47
C TRP A 113 11.18 -9.44 5.79
N ILE A 114 10.18 -10.30 5.87
CA ILE A 114 9.48 -10.66 7.08
C ILE A 114 9.82 -12.11 7.41
N TYR A 115 10.30 -12.32 8.63
CA TYR A 115 10.52 -13.65 9.19
C TYR A 115 9.27 -14.05 9.96
N ARG A 116 8.79 -15.25 9.72
CA ARG A 116 7.65 -15.85 10.40
C ARG A 116 8.06 -17.19 10.97
N GLU A 117 7.91 -17.32 12.30
CA GLU A 117 8.06 -18.62 12.95
C GLU A 117 7.03 -19.61 12.42
N ASN A 118 7.50 -20.80 12.07
CA ASN A 118 6.67 -21.80 11.42
C ASN A 118 7.28 -23.20 11.59
N THR A 119 6.47 -24.18 11.93
CA THR A 119 6.90 -25.56 12.08
C THR A 119 6.59 -26.34 10.81
N PRO A 120 7.50 -27.18 10.26
CA PRO A 120 8.82 -27.55 10.78
C PRO A 120 9.94 -26.55 10.45
N CYS A 121 9.77 -25.63 9.53
CA CYS A 121 10.78 -24.67 9.09
C CYS A 121 10.18 -23.28 9.02
N ASP A 122 10.99 -22.27 9.32
CA ASP A 122 10.59 -20.88 9.28
C ASP A 122 10.46 -20.36 7.86
N ILE A 123 9.54 -19.42 7.69
CA ILE A 123 9.27 -18.80 6.38
C ILE A 123 9.82 -17.39 6.39
N VAL A 124 10.62 -17.06 5.37
CA VAL A 124 11.06 -15.69 5.07
C VAL A 124 10.29 -15.22 3.84
N TRP A 125 9.56 -14.12 3.97
CA TRP A 125 8.62 -13.68 2.94
C TRP A 125 8.51 -12.17 2.86
N HIS A 126 7.98 -11.69 1.77
CA HIS A 126 7.47 -10.31 1.65
C HIS A 126 6.38 -10.28 0.58
N ASN A 127 5.31 -9.54 0.83
CA ASN A 127 4.34 -9.23 -0.20
C ASN A 127 4.57 -7.83 -0.76
N GLY A 128 3.90 -7.51 -1.84
CA GLY A 128 3.91 -6.20 -2.45
C GLY A 128 2.51 -5.79 -2.87
N GLY A 129 2.18 -4.54 -2.64
CA GLY A 129 0.92 -3.95 -3.10
C GLY A 129 1.17 -2.58 -3.71
N THR A 130 0.67 -2.37 -4.92
CA THR A 130 0.67 -1.08 -5.60
C THR A 130 -0.74 -0.77 -6.10
N SER A 131 -0.92 0.30 -6.84
CA SER A 131 -2.25 0.72 -7.31
C SER A 131 -2.99 -0.29 -8.20
N GLY A 132 -2.38 -1.39 -8.57
CA GLY A 132 -3.01 -2.37 -9.45
C GLY A 132 -2.33 -3.72 -9.48
N PHE A 133 -1.35 -3.91 -8.61
CA PHE A 133 -0.65 -5.19 -8.45
C PHE A 133 -0.66 -5.64 -7.01
N LYS A 134 -0.77 -6.93 -6.79
CA LYS A 134 -0.48 -7.62 -5.54
C LYS A 134 0.48 -8.77 -5.84
N THR A 135 1.53 -8.88 -5.05
CA THR A 135 2.55 -9.91 -5.26
C THR A 135 2.93 -10.55 -3.93
N MET A 136 3.43 -11.75 -3.99
CA MET A 136 3.98 -12.46 -2.85
C MET A 136 5.25 -13.21 -3.28
N ILE A 137 6.28 -13.10 -2.47
CA ILE A 137 7.46 -13.96 -2.52
C ILE A 137 7.68 -14.55 -1.13
N ALA A 138 7.91 -15.87 -1.08
CA ALA A 138 8.16 -16.53 0.17
C ALA A 138 9.14 -17.69 -0.04
N ILE A 139 10.04 -17.89 0.91
CA ILE A 139 11.07 -18.93 0.87
C ILE A 139 11.14 -19.66 2.21
N VAL A 140 11.59 -20.90 2.16
CA VAL A 140 12.07 -21.67 3.30
C VAL A 140 13.53 -22.02 2.98
N PRO A 141 14.50 -21.22 3.47
CA PRO A 141 15.91 -21.39 3.11
C PRO A 141 16.46 -22.76 3.46
N GLU A 142 16.06 -23.32 4.60
CA GLU A 142 16.49 -24.64 5.08
C GLU A 142 16.06 -25.78 4.15
N ALA A 143 14.85 -25.69 3.61
CA ALA A 143 14.32 -26.64 2.64
C ALA A 143 14.71 -26.33 1.19
N LYS A 144 15.36 -25.20 0.94
CA LYS A 144 15.71 -24.67 -0.40
C LYS A 144 14.53 -24.59 -1.37
N ILE A 145 13.38 -24.22 -0.85
CA ILE A 145 12.17 -24.04 -1.63
C ILE A 145 11.63 -22.61 -1.49
N GLY A 146 10.80 -22.23 -2.42
CA GLY A 146 10.08 -20.97 -2.33
C GLY A 146 9.04 -20.84 -3.43
N ILE A 147 8.26 -19.79 -3.33
CA ILE A 147 7.18 -19.47 -4.25
C ILE A 147 7.18 -17.98 -4.54
N VAL A 148 6.88 -17.64 -5.77
CA VAL A 148 6.53 -16.28 -6.21
C VAL A 148 5.15 -16.30 -6.84
N VAL A 149 4.29 -15.39 -6.44
CA VAL A 149 2.97 -15.20 -7.03
C VAL A 149 2.84 -13.74 -7.45
N LEU A 150 2.50 -13.52 -8.71
CA LEU A 150 2.30 -12.19 -9.29
C LEU A 150 0.85 -12.05 -9.73
N SER A 151 0.19 -11.00 -9.30
CA SER A 151 -1.18 -10.66 -9.69
C SER A 151 -1.26 -9.20 -10.14
N ASN A 152 -2.03 -8.96 -11.18
CA ASN A 152 -2.34 -7.62 -11.67
C ASN A 152 -3.71 -7.10 -11.17
N LEU A 153 -4.08 -7.50 -9.97
CA LEU A 153 -5.21 -6.97 -9.21
C LEU A 153 -4.73 -6.54 -7.83
N ALA A 154 -4.93 -5.27 -7.48
CA ALA A 154 -4.49 -4.72 -6.19
C ALA A 154 -5.27 -5.30 -5.00
N ASP A 155 -6.60 -5.30 -5.13
CA ASP A 155 -7.51 -5.60 -4.02
C ASP A 155 -7.78 -7.11 -3.95
N THR A 156 -6.75 -7.88 -3.61
CA THR A 156 -6.82 -9.33 -3.47
C THR A 156 -5.75 -9.88 -2.52
N GLU A 157 -6.10 -10.88 -1.74
CA GLU A 157 -5.16 -11.65 -0.92
C GLU A 157 -4.84 -13.02 -1.55
N LEU A 158 -5.17 -13.22 -2.83
CA LEU A 158 -4.90 -14.46 -3.54
C LEU A 158 -3.42 -14.84 -3.57
N PRO A 159 -2.44 -13.93 -3.81
CA PRO A 159 -1.02 -14.29 -3.78
C PRO A 159 -0.57 -14.85 -2.43
N ASP A 160 -1.02 -14.24 -1.34
CA ASP A 160 -0.71 -14.68 0.04
C ASP A 160 -1.34 -16.05 0.31
N SER A 161 -2.61 -16.24 -0.06
CA SER A 161 -3.34 -17.51 0.08
C SER A 161 -2.64 -18.66 -0.65
N LEU A 162 -2.21 -18.43 -1.89
CA LEU A 162 -1.51 -19.44 -2.69
C LEU A 162 -0.15 -19.80 -2.08
N ALA A 163 0.59 -18.82 -1.56
CA ALA A 163 1.88 -19.08 -0.92
C ALA A 163 1.72 -19.93 0.35
N TYR A 164 0.76 -19.62 1.20
CA TYR A 164 0.52 -20.42 2.39
C TYR A 164 0.02 -21.83 2.06
N ARG A 165 -0.90 -21.96 1.10
CA ARG A 165 -1.35 -23.28 0.65
C ARG A 165 -0.23 -24.11 0.08
N PHE A 166 0.69 -23.51 -0.69
CA PHE A 166 1.87 -24.19 -1.22
C PHE A 166 2.72 -24.81 -0.10
N PHE A 167 3.01 -24.05 0.96
CA PHE A 167 3.80 -24.59 2.08
C PHE A 167 3.03 -25.62 2.89
N ASP A 168 1.73 -25.47 3.08
CA ASP A 168 0.91 -26.48 3.75
C ASP A 168 0.96 -27.82 2.99
N MET A 169 0.85 -27.77 1.67
CA MET A 169 0.98 -28.97 0.82
C MET A 169 2.40 -29.58 0.86
N TYR A 170 3.42 -28.73 0.80
CA TYR A 170 4.81 -29.19 0.80
C TYR A 170 5.21 -29.88 2.11
N PHE A 171 4.73 -29.35 3.23
CA PHE A 171 4.99 -29.88 4.57
C PHE A 171 3.93 -30.88 5.08
N ASP A 172 3.07 -31.35 4.19
CA ASP A 172 2.01 -32.33 4.48
C ASP A 172 1.13 -31.94 5.69
N ARG A 173 0.75 -30.65 5.71
CA ARG A 173 -0.10 -30.09 6.77
C ARG A 173 -1.58 -30.33 6.50
N PRO A 174 -2.42 -30.29 7.55
CA PRO A 174 -3.86 -30.32 7.38
C PRO A 174 -4.34 -29.27 6.39
N GLU A 175 -5.34 -29.63 5.61
CA GLU A 175 -5.93 -28.71 4.65
C GLU A 175 -6.55 -27.50 5.35
N ARG A 176 -6.22 -26.31 4.85
CA ARG A 176 -6.74 -25.04 5.31
C ARG A 176 -7.10 -24.20 4.10
N ASP A 177 -8.33 -23.66 4.10
CA ASP A 177 -8.81 -22.79 3.02
C ASP A 177 -8.44 -21.33 3.30
N TRP A 178 -7.17 -21.01 3.04
CA TRP A 178 -6.63 -19.68 3.20
C TRP A 178 -7.40 -18.62 2.39
N SER A 179 -7.87 -18.99 1.19
CA SER A 179 -8.61 -18.06 0.31
C SER A 179 -9.93 -17.64 0.95
N SER A 180 -10.70 -18.58 1.48
CA SER A 180 -11.96 -18.28 2.16
C SER A 180 -11.73 -17.46 3.44
N GLU A 181 -10.70 -17.78 4.23
CA GLU A 181 -10.38 -17.02 5.45
C GLU A 181 -10.03 -15.57 5.16
N TYR A 182 -9.18 -15.32 4.16
CA TYR A 182 -8.83 -13.95 3.74
C TYR A 182 -10.04 -13.21 3.14
N LEU A 183 -10.85 -13.90 2.34
CA LEU A 183 -12.05 -13.31 1.75
C LEU A 183 -13.10 -12.93 2.82
N GLU A 184 -13.26 -13.75 3.86
CA GLU A 184 -14.12 -13.41 5.00
C GLU A 184 -13.59 -12.21 5.78
N GLN A 185 -12.29 -12.10 5.94
CA GLN A 185 -11.67 -10.96 6.60
C GLN A 185 -11.82 -9.68 5.77
N GLU A 186 -11.62 -9.76 4.46
CA GLU A 186 -11.85 -8.65 3.53
C GLU A 186 -13.30 -8.16 3.62
N LYS A 187 -14.27 -9.09 3.57
CA LYS A 187 -15.70 -8.77 3.74
C LYS A 187 -16.02 -8.09 5.07
N LYS A 188 -15.38 -8.51 6.17
CA LYS A 188 -15.56 -7.87 7.47
C LYS A 188 -14.99 -6.45 7.50
N ASN A 189 -13.89 -6.21 6.81
CA ASN A 189 -13.26 -4.89 6.72
C ASN A 189 -14.07 -3.95 5.80
N GLU A 190 -14.70 -4.50 4.75
CA GLU A 190 -15.55 -3.77 3.80
C GLU A 190 -17.02 -3.70 4.25
N ASP A 191 -17.37 -4.21 5.44
CA ASP A 191 -18.75 -4.23 5.92
C ASP A 191 -19.31 -2.80 5.96
N PRO A 192 -20.38 -2.51 5.22
CA PRO A 192 -21.03 -1.19 5.25
C PRO A 192 -21.47 -0.75 6.65
N ALA A 193 -21.67 -1.71 7.59
CA ALA A 193 -21.96 -1.40 8.97
C ALA A 193 -20.80 -0.69 9.70
N ASN A 194 -19.58 -0.83 9.21
CA ASN A 194 -18.39 -0.14 9.70
C ASN A 194 -18.18 1.23 9.03
N ALA A 195 -18.91 1.52 7.95
CA ALA A 195 -18.83 2.81 7.28
C ALA A 195 -19.50 3.89 8.16
N PRO A 196 -18.93 5.10 8.23
CA PRO A 196 -19.56 6.20 8.93
C PRO A 196 -20.94 6.48 8.37
N VAL A 197 -21.95 6.44 9.25
CA VAL A 197 -23.36 6.69 8.87
C VAL A 197 -23.59 8.19 8.81
N ALA A 198 -24.06 8.68 7.67
CA ALA A 198 -24.42 10.09 7.52
C ALA A 198 -25.53 10.48 8.54
N PRO A 199 -25.39 11.61 9.26
CA PRO A 199 -26.43 12.10 10.12
C PRO A 199 -27.75 12.27 9.37
N LYS A 200 -28.87 11.82 9.96
CA LYS A 200 -30.21 12.00 9.36
C LYS A 200 -30.57 13.47 9.16
N ASN A 201 -30.11 14.32 10.08
CA ASN A 201 -30.33 15.77 10.06
C ASN A 201 -28.98 16.46 10.31
N PRO A 202 -28.12 16.62 9.31
CA PRO A 202 -26.83 17.28 9.51
C PRO A 202 -27.02 18.73 9.91
N LEU A 203 -26.31 19.19 10.92
CA LEU A 203 -26.30 20.59 11.30
C LEU A 203 -25.49 21.37 10.24
N PRO A 204 -25.90 22.59 9.91
CA PRO A 204 -25.23 23.37 8.89
C PRO A 204 -23.78 23.71 9.28
N PRO A 205 -22.89 23.88 8.31
CA PRO A 205 -21.56 24.42 8.56
C PRO A 205 -21.65 25.89 8.97
N MET A 206 -20.57 26.42 9.49
CA MET A 206 -20.40 27.89 9.60
C MET A 206 -20.38 28.54 8.20
N GLU A 207 -20.37 29.87 8.14
CA GLU A 207 -20.10 30.57 6.89
C GLU A 207 -18.73 30.12 6.33
N LEU A 208 -18.68 29.79 5.04
CA LEU A 208 -17.49 29.14 4.42
C LEU A 208 -16.22 29.96 4.59
N LYS A 209 -16.32 31.30 4.68
CA LYS A 209 -15.20 32.23 4.94
C LYS A 209 -14.39 31.86 6.21
N HIS A 210 -15.03 31.25 7.20
CA HIS A 210 -14.38 30.88 8.47
C HIS A 210 -13.38 29.77 8.31
N TYR A 211 -13.54 28.92 7.30
CA TYR A 211 -12.63 27.79 6.97
C TYR A 211 -11.50 28.20 6.03
N THR A 212 -11.71 29.26 5.21
CA THR A 212 -10.75 29.65 4.17
C THR A 212 -9.44 30.13 4.77
N GLY A 213 -8.32 29.75 4.14
CA GLY A 213 -6.97 30.15 4.56
C GLY A 213 -5.91 29.13 4.19
N THR A 214 -4.68 29.43 4.58
CA THR A 214 -3.55 28.52 4.42
C THR A 214 -3.32 27.79 5.73
N TYR A 215 -3.13 26.47 5.64
CA TYR A 215 -2.83 25.59 6.75
C TYR A 215 -1.53 24.86 6.45
N SER A 216 -0.69 24.65 7.44
CA SER A 216 0.61 24.00 7.28
C SER A 216 0.76 22.78 8.15
N ASN A 217 1.55 21.86 7.65
CA ASN A 217 1.95 20.64 8.31
C ASN A 217 3.43 20.36 8.00
N ASN A 218 4.18 19.86 8.98
CA ASN A 218 5.63 19.66 8.83
C ASN A 218 5.99 18.53 7.84
N ILE A 219 5.07 17.60 7.57
CA ILE A 219 5.29 16.46 6.68
C ILE A 219 4.74 16.75 5.28
N TYR A 220 3.49 17.21 5.23
CA TYR A 220 2.76 17.39 3.96
C TYR A 220 2.87 18.82 3.39
N GLY A 221 3.53 19.73 4.12
CA GLY A 221 3.68 21.12 3.70
C GLY A 221 2.39 21.94 3.83
N GLU A 222 2.19 22.87 2.92
CA GLU A 222 1.08 23.81 2.95
C GLU A 222 -0.09 23.33 2.09
N ILE A 223 -1.29 23.56 2.60
CA ILE A 223 -2.53 23.42 1.87
C ILE A 223 -3.34 24.73 1.97
N THR A 224 -4.13 25.02 0.94
CA THR A 224 -5.00 26.20 0.92
C THR A 224 -6.45 25.74 0.84
N VAL A 225 -7.27 26.23 1.76
CA VAL A 225 -8.72 26.08 1.72
C VAL A 225 -9.32 27.34 1.13
N SER A 226 -10.13 27.22 0.10
CA SER A 226 -10.80 28.35 -0.57
C SER A 226 -12.25 28.02 -0.92
N GLU A 227 -13.06 29.05 -1.11
CA GLU A 227 -14.42 28.90 -1.61
C GLU A 227 -14.44 28.78 -3.13
N LYS A 228 -15.22 27.81 -3.62
CA LYS A 228 -15.52 27.66 -5.04
C LYS A 228 -16.91 27.05 -5.23
N ASP A 229 -17.69 27.65 -6.13
CA ASP A 229 -19.02 27.14 -6.51
C ASP A 229 -19.97 26.90 -5.31
N LYS A 230 -19.96 27.81 -4.34
CA LYS A 230 -20.68 27.72 -3.06
C LYS A 230 -20.28 26.53 -2.17
N GLY A 231 -19.09 25.99 -2.35
CA GLY A 231 -18.50 24.95 -1.54
C GLY A 231 -17.06 25.28 -1.15
N LEU A 232 -16.40 24.36 -0.49
CA LEU A 232 -14.98 24.45 -0.15
C LEU A 232 -14.16 23.56 -1.06
N ILE A 233 -12.97 24.02 -1.43
CA ILE A 233 -11.94 23.21 -2.05
C ILE A 233 -10.65 23.31 -1.23
N ILE A 234 -9.91 22.20 -1.19
CA ILE A 234 -8.54 22.14 -0.71
C ILE A 234 -7.62 22.09 -1.92
N THR A 235 -6.62 22.97 -1.98
CA THR A 235 -5.51 22.87 -2.92
C THR A 235 -4.31 22.27 -2.19
N ILE A 236 -3.83 21.09 -2.61
CA ILE A 236 -2.83 20.32 -1.90
C ILE A 236 -1.70 19.86 -2.85
N GLY A 237 -0.51 19.71 -2.27
CA GLY A 237 0.67 19.15 -2.90
C GLY A 237 1.36 20.06 -3.92
N PRO A 238 2.54 19.65 -4.42
CA PRO A 238 3.35 20.47 -5.32
C PRO A 238 2.66 20.70 -6.68
N LYS A 239 1.79 19.79 -7.11
CA LYS A 239 1.01 19.93 -8.35
C LYS A 239 -0.26 20.76 -8.17
N LYS A 240 -0.49 21.35 -7.00
CA LYS A 240 -1.66 22.17 -6.70
C LYS A 240 -2.99 21.47 -7.05
N MET A 241 -3.12 20.23 -6.65
CA MET A 241 -4.30 19.42 -6.90
C MET A 241 -5.49 19.99 -6.09
N ASN A 242 -6.62 20.15 -6.76
CA ASN A 242 -7.86 20.64 -6.17
C ASN A 242 -8.74 19.47 -5.73
N VAL A 243 -9.14 19.46 -4.46
CA VAL A 243 -10.01 18.46 -3.86
C VAL A 243 -11.26 19.16 -3.33
N PHE A 244 -12.42 18.75 -3.81
CA PHE A 244 -13.70 19.30 -3.34
C PHE A 244 -14.08 18.70 -2.00
N LEU A 245 -14.59 19.56 -1.09
CA LEU A 245 -15.14 19.16 0.18
C LEU A 245 -16.67 19.13 0.08
N LYS A 246 -17.26 17.98 0.40
CA LYS A 246 -18.71 17.82 0.51
C LYS A 246 -19.10 17.89 1.98
N HIS A 247 -20.02 18.77 2.33
CA HIS A 247 -20.47 18.91 3.71
C HIS A 247 -21.07 17.60 4.24
N TRP A 248 -20.69 17.24 5.48
CA TRP A 248 -21.16 16.06 6.18
C TRP A 248 -22.02 16.43 7.40
N ASP A 249 -21.46 17.16 8.35
CA ASP A 249 -22.14 17.63 9.55
C ASP A 249 -21.29 18.71 10.25
N ARG A 250 -21.88 19.86 10.60
CA ARG A 250 -21.16 20.98 11.25
C ARG A 250 -19.86 21.32 10.49
N ASP A 251 -18.74 21.21 11.19
CA ASP A 251 -17.40 21.54 10.69
C ASP A 251 -16.67 20.32 10.08
N ILE A 252 -17.44 19.27 9.75
CA ILE A 252 -16.95 18.03 9.14
C ILE A 252 -17.40 17.97 7.68
N PHE A 253 -16.46 17.68 6.82
CA PHE A 253 -16.68 17.49 5.39
C PHE A 253 -16.09 16.14 4.95
N THR A 254 -16.63 15.56 3.89
CA THR A 254 -16.00 14.43 3.21
C THR A 254 -15.19 14.90 2.02
N LEU A 255 -14.14 14.13 1.71
CA LEU A 255 -13.30 14.37 0.55
C LEU A 255 -12.86 13.00 -0.04
N SER A 256 -12.53 13.03 -1.32
CA SER A 256 -11.88 11.89 -1.97
C SER A 256 -10.56 12.36 -2.59
N LEU A 257 -9.45 11.77 -2.15
CA LEU A 257 -8.14 11.98 -2.77
C LEU A 257 -7.91 10.89 -3.84
N TRP A 258 -7.16 11.27 -4.87
CA TRP A 258 -6.65 10.36 -5.91
C TRP A 258 -7.68 9.67 -6.79
N GLY A 259 -8.93 10.14 -6.84
CA GLY A 259 -9.96 9.63 -7.75
C GLY A 259 -10.38 8.18 -7.53
N HIS A 260 -10.07 7.62 -6.37
CA HIS A 260 -10.54 6.32 -5.90
C HIS A 260 -11.68 6.49 -4.90
N ASN A 261 -12.39 5.38 -4.63
CA ASN A 261 -13.46 5.32 -3.62
C ASN A 261 -12.96 5.50 -2.16
N THR A 262 -11.75 6.01 -1.97
CA THR A 262 -11.21 6.34 -0.65
C THR A 262 -11.81 7.67 -0.23
N GLU A 263 -12.98 7.61 0.36
CA GLU A 263 -13.58 8.75 1.05
C GLU A 263 -12.92 8.91 2.41
N GLY A 264 -12.62 10.13 2.77
CA GLY A 264 -12.11 10.49 4.08
C GLY A 264 -12.81 11.74 4.61
N PHE A 265 -12.47 12.10 5.85
CA PHE A 265 -13.01 13.29 6.49
C PHE A 265 -11.98 14.41 6.56
N ALA A 266 -12.48 15.64 6.35
CA ALA A 266 -11.83 16.89 6.68
C ALA A 266 -12.57 17.50 7.86
N THR A 267 -11.94 17.53 9.03
CA THR A 267 -12.54 18.08 10.25
C THR A 267 -11.84 19.35 10.63
N PHE A 268 -12.62 20.43 10.77
CA PHE A 268 -12.11 21.72 11.22
C PHE A 268 -12.37 21.91 12.71
N GLN A 269 -11.40 22.51 13.40
CA GLN A 269 -11.54 22.98 14.77
C GLN A 269 -11.44 24.51 14.76
N THR A 270 -12.32 25.17 15.51
CA THR A 270 -12.44 26.62 15.54
C THR A 270 -12.01 27.18 16.89
N ASP A 271 -11.61 28.45 16.89
CA ASP A 271 -11.41 29.23 18.10
C ASP A 271 -12.72 29.96 18.54
N TYR A 272 -12.62 30.74 19.59
CA TYR A 272 -13.75 31.49 20.13
C TYR A 272 -14.27 32.61 19.18
N THR A 273 -13.52 32.97 18.13
CA THR A 273 -13.93 33.87 17.08
C THR A 273 -14.60 33.19 15.90
N LEU A 274 -14.90 31.91 16.02
CA LEU A 274 -15.42 31.02 14.99
C LEU A 274 -14.47 30.81 13.80
N LYS A 275 -13.21 31.21 13.90
CA LYS A 275 -12.22 30.99 12.86
C LYS A 275 -11.63 29.61 12.97
N ALA A 276 -11.61 28.84 11.90
CA ALA A 276 -10.98 27.54 11.88
C ALA A 276 -9.46 27.68 12.02
N THR A 277 -8.90 27.07 13.06
CA THR A 277 -7.46 27.12 13.40
C THR A 277 -6.72 25.84 13.08
N VAL A 278 -7.44 24.72 13.06
CA VAL A 278 -6.88 23.41 12.74
C VAL A 278 -7.77 22.71 11.70
N LEU A 279 -7.15 22.04 10.76
CA LEU A 279 -7.78 21.11 9.82
C LEU A 279 -7.12 19.74 9.95
N THR A 280 -7.91 18.71 10.23
CA THR A 280 -7.47 17.32 10.21
C THR A 280 -7.99 16.63 8.97
N LEU A 281 -7.10 16.06 8.17
CA LEU A 281 -7.44 15.17 7.05
C LEU A 281 -7.17 13.73 7.49
N ASP A 282 -8.22 12.95 7.76
CA ASP A 282 -8.08 11.61 8.35
C ASP A 282 -7.32 10.64 7.45
N ILE A 283 -7.51 10.73 6.14
CA ILE A 283 -6.78 9.90 5.15
C ILE A 283 -5.25 10.15 5.14
N LEU A 284 -4.80 11.28 5.69
CA LEU A 284 -3.39 11.61 5.91
C LEU A 284 -2.97 11.45 7.37
N ASN A 285 -3.91 11.09 8.25
CA ASN A 285 -3.71 11.11 9.72
C ASN A 285 -3.44 9.72 10.32
N ARG A 286 -2.97 8.78 9.52
CA ARG A 286 -2.74 7.40 9.96
C ARG A 286 -1.89 7.31 11.24
N ASP A 287 -0.86 8.13 11.36
CA ASP A 287 0.03 8.14 12.53
C ASP A 287 0.01 9.50 13.27
N GLY A 288 -1.13 10.18 13.28
CA GLY A 288 -1.27 11.52 13.84
C GLY A 288 -0.67 12.63 12.97
N CYS A 289 -0.25 12.29 11.73
CA CYS A 289 0.47 13.22 10.85
C CYS A 289 -0.44 14.11 9.99
N GLY A 290 -1.74 13.85 9.93
CA GLY A 290 -2.69 14.58 9.06
C GLY A 290 -3.28 15.85 9.67
N VAL A 291 -2.65 16.43 10.68
CA VAL A 291 -3.10 17.64 11.37
C VAL A 291 -2.39 18.86 10.81
N PHE A 292 -3.15 19.80 10.26
CA PHE A 292 -2.68 21.06 9.67
C PHE A 292 -3.10 22.23 10.53
N LYS A 293 -2.19 23.12 10.86
CA LYS A 293 -2.45 24.34 11.63
C LYS A 293 -2.57 25.54 10.70
N ARG A 294 -3.57 26.39 10.95
CA ARG A 294 -3.73 27.65 10.19
C ARG A 294 -2.48 28.51 10.36
N MET A 295 -2.02 29.05 9.26
CA MET A 295 -0.97 30.06 9.26
C MET A 295 -1.60 31.44 9.53
N GLU A 296 -1.04 32.17 10.49
CA GLU A 296 -1.32 33.60 10.63
C GLU A 296 -0.61 34.34 9.49
N LYS A 297 -1.35 35.24 8.84
CA LYS A 297 -0.76 36.15 7.83
C LYS A 297 -0.10 37.31 8.52
#